data_e85effc03fb04b144571d93188fdc914
#
_entry.id   e85effc03fb04b144571d93188fdc914
#
_cell.length_a   1.000
_cell.length_b   1.000
_cell.length_c   1.000
_cell.angle_alpha   90.00
_cell.angle_beta   90.00
_cell.angle_gamma   90.00
#
_symmetry.space_group_name_H-M   'P 1'
#
loop_
_entity.id
_entity.type
_entity.pdbx_description
1 polymer ?
#
loop_
_entity_poly.entity_id
_entity_poly.type
_entity_poly.pdbx_seq_one_letter_code
_entity_poly.pdbx_strand_id
1 'polypeptide(L)'
;EGQMEVASIVSKPVEGVNAGKIENIELVSRAIREAMSEAEEQLGIRITEAYAGISGDFVRCARHTDHVFVYDPQNGVNQKDVDALFDRMRNVQAPDDETIMERVPQNYVVDDNQEVKNPVGSFGKKLSSTFNFILCLRTPMQRLDMALKRLGIKMLGVTSNAIATAEAVLLPDEKEEGVAVVDIGGGVTDVAVYYRNVVRYIATIPMGAMAINRDIRTMSVPEKHVESLKQKYGSAVADLAPEDKLIRVNGRTAREAKDILLRNLATVIEARATDIAEFVLQEIRDSGYAGKLAYGIVLTGGSAKLKDVDELFRRVTGMDVRIASAETGVAEESREKVVDPAYATAVGILLKGAEQGACAVIERPASPASRSAEPRPGFQPRQPQDVPEFRHMPRFQQPAQGPASAAAQPASDEDAAARGQEREDEQLKAPVIEPKRKRDWGSIFQKTFDKINKSFTAAEDEEI
;
A
#
# COMPACT_ATOMS: atom_id res chain seq x y z
N GLU A 1 -8.55 17.65 16.92
CA GLU A 1 -7.77 16.71 16.09
C GLU A 1 -6.92 17.55 15.16
N GLY A 2 -5.58 17.47 15.29
CA GLY A 2 -4.67 18.33 14.53
C GLY A 2 -4.58 17.87 13.09
N GLN A 3 -4.73 18.80 12.14
CA GLN A 3 -4.39 18.56 10.74
C GLN A 3 -2.87 18.46 10.61
N MET A 4 -2.40 17.62 9.68
CA MET A 4 -0.98 17.40 9.45
C MET A 4 -0.41 18.47 8.53
N GLU A 5 0.70 19.09 8.92
CA GLU A 5 1.47 19.96 8.06
C GLU A 5 2.53 19.16 7.29
N VAL A 6 2.54 19.27 5.97
CA VAL A 6 3.57 18.67 5.11
C VAL A 6 4.75 19.65 5.03
N ALA A 7 5.84 19.35 5.73
CA ALA A 7 7.01 20.22 5.79
C ALA A 7 7.76 20.25 4.45
N SER A 8 8.03 19.09 3.86
CA SER A 8 8.71 18.95 2.56
C SER A 8 8.15 17.75 1.80
N ILE A 9 8.20 17.82 0.47
CA ILE A 9 7.91 16.72 -0.44
C ILE A 9 9.00 16.67 -1.51
N VAL A 10 9.61 15.52 -1.69
CA VAL A 10 10.69 15.30 -2.66
C VAL A 10 10.38 14.09 -3.52
N SER A 11 10.57 14.22 -4.82
CA SER A 11 10.38 13.13 -5.79
C SER A 11 11.65 12.91 -6.59
N LYS A 12 12.09 11.66 -6.68
CA LYS A 12 13.25 11.24 -7.48
C LYS A 12 12.88 10.07 -8.38
N PRO A 13 13.37 10.05 -9.62
CA PRO A 13 13.24 8.87 -10.46
C PRO A 13 13.98 7.70 -9.84
N VAL A 14 13.41 6.51 -9.92
CA VAL A 14 14.01 5.28 -9.39
C VAL A 14 14.16 4.24 -10.50
N GLU A 15 15.34 3.63 -10.57
CA GLU A 15 15.61 2.44 -11.35
C GLU A 15 15.71 1.22 -10.42
N GLY A 16 15.54 0.01 -10.97
CA GLY A 16 15.64 -1.23 -10.20
C GLY A 16 14.38 -1.59 -9.43
N VAL A 17 13.23 -0.98 -9.76
CA VAL A 17 11.89 -1.39 -9.34
C VAL A 17 11.07 -1.77 -10.56
N ASN A 18 10.43 -2.94 -10.51
CA ASN A 18 9.56 -3.43 -11.56
C ASN A 18 8.26 -3.96 -10.96
N ALA A 19 7.12 -3.44 -11.41
CA ALA A 19 5.79 -3.79 -10.90
C ALA A 19 5.74 -3.86 -9.36
N GLY A 20 6.30 -2.85 -8.68
CA GLY A 20 6.38 -2.77 -7.22
C GLY A 20 7.50 -3.60 -6.57
N LYS A 21 8.17 -4.49 -7.31
CA LYS A 21 9.25 -5.36 -6.80
C LYS A 21 10.60 -4.66 -6.91
N ILE A 22 11.32 -4.57 -5.80
CA ILE A 22 12.71 -4.12 -5.79
C ILE A 22 13.57 -5.24 -6.38
N GLU A 23 14.08 -5.04 -7.61
CA GLU A 23 14.98 -5.97 -8.28
C GLU A 23 16.44 -5.66 -7.94
N ASN A 24 16.77 -4.36 -7.81
CA ASN A 24 18.11 -3.91 -7.49
C ASN A 24 18.11 -2.97 -6.28
N ILE A 25 18.54 -3.48 -5.12
CA ILE A 25 18.54 -2.74 -3.85
C ILE A 25 19.52 -1.55 -3.90
N GLU A 26 20.63 -1.65 -4.63
CA GLU A 26 21.63 -0.57 -4.72
C GLU A 26 21.08 0.67 -5.44
N LEU A 27 20.39 0.46 -6.57
CA LEU A 27 19.78 1.54 -7.33
C LEU A 27 18.68 2.22 -6.52
N VAL A 28 17.85 1.43 -5.83
CA VAL A 28 16.78 1.95 -4.97
C VAL A 28 17.36 2.72 -3.78
N SER A 29 18.37 2.18 -3.10
CA SER A 29 19.04 2.89 -2.00
C SER A 29 19.67 4.22 -2.44
N ARG A 30 20.19 4.29 -3.67
CA ARG A 30 20.70 5.54 -4.23
C ARG A 30 19.62 6.58 -4.41
N ALA A 31 18.49 6.21 -5.03
CA ALA A 31 17.37 7.13 -5.22
C ALA A 31 16.78 7.63 -3.88
N ILE A 32 16.66 6.73 -2.89
CA ILE A 32 16.23 7.10 -1.53
C ILE A 32 17.21 8.10 -0.91
N ARG A 33 18.52 7.86 -1.02
CA ARG A 33 19.58 8.75 -0.48
C ARG A 33 19.48 10.14 -1.10
N GLU A 34 19.32 10.23 -2.42
CA GLU A 34 19.18 11.50 -3.14
C GLU A 34 17.94 12.27 -2.68
N ALA A 35 16.81 11.58 -2.54
CA ALA A 35 15.57 12.20 -2.07
C ALA A 35 15.69 12.68 -0.62
N MET A 36 16.29 11.87 0.24
CA MET A 36 16.49 12.23 1.65
C MET A 36 17.46 13.38 1.82
N SER A 37 18.59 13.38 1.12
CA SER A 37 19.57 14.48 1.21
C SER A 37 18.95 15.81 0.82
N GLU A 38 18.08 15.85 -0.20
CA GLU A 38 17.35 17.04 -0.58
C GLU A 38 16.33 17.48 0.50
N ALA A 39 15.59 16.53 1.08
CA ALA A 39 14.65 16.82 2.16
C ALA A 39 15.37 17.30 3.44
N GLU A 40 16.49 16.68 3.80
CA GLU A 40 17.34 17.09 4.94
C GLU A 40 17.90 18.50 4.75
N GLU A 41 18.34 18.84 3.52
CA GLU A 41 18.81 20.19 3.18
C GLU A 41 17.69 21.22 3.29
N GLN A 42 16.50 20.91 2.78
CA GLN A 42 15.34 21.82 2.85
C GLN A 42 14.88 22.08 4.29
N LEU A 43 14.95 21.07 5.15
CA LEU A 43 14.42 21.11 6.52
C LEU A 43 15.46 21.44 7.58
N GLY A 44 16.76 21.30 7.28
CA GLY A 44 17.84 21.49 8.24
C GLY A 44 17.87 20.41 9.33
N ILE A 45 17.34 19.21 9.08
CA ILE A 45 17.27 18.08 10.01
C ILE A 45 17.97 16.86 9.41
N ARG A 46 18.22 15.85 10.24
CA ARG A 46 18.66 14.53 9.79
C ARG A 46 17.54 13.51 9.94
N ILE A 47 17.28 12.75 8.89
CA ILE A 47 16.25 11.72 8.86
C ILE A 47 16.88 10.38 9.22
N THR A 48 16.42 9.76 10.30
CA THR A 48 16.93 8.48 10.82
C THR A 48 15.88 7.38 10.85
N GLU A 49 14.61 7.74 10.72
CA GLU A 49 13.47 6.85 10.82
C GLU A 49 12.47 7.18 9.71
N ALA A 50 11.77 6.16 9.20
CA ALA A 50 10.78 6.34 8.15
C ALA A 50 9.63 5.34 8.25
N TYR A 51 8.44 5.75 7.82
CA TYR A 51 7.36 4.86 7.40
C TYR A 51 7.49 4.56 5.92
N ALA A 52 7.12 3.35 5.52
CA ALA A 52 7.20 2.91 4.14
C ALA A 52 5.86 2.40 3.62
N GLY A 53 5.58 2.67 2.36
CA GLY A 53 4.50 2.05 1.63
C GLY A 53 5.00 0.89 0.77
N ILE A 54 4.17 -0.13 0.59
CA ILE A 54 4.47 -1.26 -0.27
C ILE A 54 3.28 -1.58 -1.17
N SER A 55 3.58 -1.86 -2.44
CA SER A 55 2.60 -2.24 -3.45
C SER A 55 3.18 -3.23 -4.44
N GLY A 56 2.36 -4.13 -4.91
CA GLY A 56 2.71 -5.15 -5.90
C GLY A 56 1.75 -6.33 -5.83
N ASP A 57 1.83 -7.23 -6.82
CA ASP A 57 1.04 -8.46 -6.87
C ASP A 57 1.30 -9.44 -5.72
N PHE A 58 2.28 -9.14 -4.90
CA PHE A 58 2.67 -9.86 -3.68
C PHE A 58 1.98 -9.34 -2.41
N VAL A 59 1.18 -8.26 -2.51
CA VAL A 59 0.25 -7.79 -1.47
C VAL A 59 -1.13 -8.33 -1.80
N ARG A 60 -1.84 -8.86 -0.81
CA ARG A 60 -3.18 -9.40 -1.00
C ARG A 60 -4.06 -9.26 0.23
N CYS A 61 -5.36 -9.36 0.01
CA CYS A 61 -6.37 -9.47 1.05
C CYS A 61 -6.84 -10.93 1.16
N ALA A 62 -6.95 -11.43 2.38
CA ALA A 62 -7.54 -12.75 2.66
C ALA A 62 -8.57 -12.63 3.78
N ARG A 63 -9.69 -13.34 3.66
CA ARG A 63 -10.76 -13.36 4.66
C ARG A 63 -10.63 -14.59 5.54
N HIS A 64 -10.81 -14.40 6.84
CA HIS A 64 -10.94 -15.48 7.80
C HIS A 64 -12.10 -15.16 8.75
N THR A 65 -12.94 -16.15 9.01
CA THR A 65 -14.09 -16.04 9.92
C THR A 65 -13.88 -16.97 11.11
N ASP A 66 -14.06 -16.46 12.31
CA ASP A 66 -14.01 -17.24 13.53
C ASP A 66 -15.13 -16.79 14.49
N HIS A 67 -15.35 -17.55 15.57
CA HIS A 67 -16.41 -17.30 16.52
C HIS A 67 -16.00 -17.64 17.95
N VAL A 68 -16.73 -17.08 18.90
CA VAL A 68 -16.71 -17.43 20.33
C VAL A 68 -18.14 -17.69 20.80
N PHE A 69 -18.29 -18.53 21.82
CA PHE A 69 -19.55 -18.64 22.55
C PHE A 69 -19.62 -17.55 23.60
N VAL A 70 -20.77 -16.89 23.68
CA VAL A 70 -21.02 -15.82 24.66
C VAL A 70 -20.99 -16.40 26.05
N TYR A 71 -20.18 -15.83 26.94
CA TYR A 71 -19.97 -16.34 28.31
C TYR A 71 -21.26 -16.33 29.12
N ASP A 72 -22.05 -15.26 28.99
CA ASP A 72 -23.33 -15.12 29.71
C ASP A 72 -24.45 -14.74 28.70
N PRO A 73 -25.07 -15.75 28.05
CA PRO A 73 -26.12 -15.51 27.06
C PRO A 73 -27.37 -14.82 27.63
N GLN A 74 -27.60 -14.86 28.94
CA GLN A 74 -28.76 -14.22 29.57
C GLN A 74 -28.59 -12.70 29.64
N ASN A 75 -27.35 -12.23 29.83
CA ASN A 75 -27.02 -10.80 29.83
C ASN A 75 -26.53 -10.27 28.50
N GLY A 76 -26.43 -11.14 27.48
CA GLY A 76 -26.01 -10.80 26.14
C GLY A 76 -24.48 -10.65 25.98
N VAL A 77 -24.08 -10.33 24.76
CA VAL A 77 -22.68 -10.13 24.38
C VAL A 77 -22.08 -8.97 25.19
N ASN A 78 -20.94 -9.20 25.82
CA ASN A 78 -20.19 -8.19 26.56
C ASN A 78 -18.80 -7.95 25.94
N GLN A 79 -18.05 -6.97 26.47
CA GLN A 79 -16.74 -6.62 25.94
C GLN A 79 -15.73 -7.78 26.01
N LYS A 80 -15.82 -8.66 27.02
CA LYS A 80 -14.91 -9.82 27.14
C LYS A 80 -15.11 -10.82 26.03
N ASP A 81 -16.34 -10.99 25.54
CA ASP A 81 -16.62 -11.89 24.39
C ASP A 81 -16.00 -11.32 23.11
N VAL A 82 -16.08 -10.00 22.93
CA VAL A 82 -15.42 -9.30 21.82
C VAL A 82 -13.90 -9.44 21.91
N ASP A 83 -13.33 -9.20 23.09
CA ASP A 83 -11.88 -9.31 23.32
C ASP A 83 -11.40 -10.74 23.08
N ALA A 84 -12.13 -11.75 23.53
CA ALA A 84 -11.82 -13.16 23.28
C ALA A 84 -11.83 -13.50 21.78
N LEU A 85 -12.78 -12.96 21.01
CA LEU A 85 -12.82 -13.13 19.56
C LEU A 85 -11.61 -12.45 18.90
N PHE A 86 -11.23 -11.24 19.33
CA PHE A 86 -10.04 -10.55 18.83
C PHE A 86 -8.76 -11.32 19.14
N ASP A 87 -8.63 -11.91 20.33
CA ASP A 87 -7.46 -12.70 20.70
C ASP A 87 -7.33 -13.95 19.83
N ARG A 88 -8.45 -14.61 19.49
CA ARG A 88 -8.44 -15.70 18.50
C ARG A 88 -7.93 -15.22 17.15
N MET A 89 -8.42 -14.07 16.66
CA MET A 89 -8.00 -13.49 15.38
C MET A 89 -6.54 -13.03 15.38
N ARG A 90 -5.99 -12.62 16.53
CA ARG A 90 -4.56 -12.32 16.69
C ARG A 90 -3.68 -13.55 16.51
N ASN A 91 -4.16 -14.71 16.90
CA ASN A 91 -3.43 -15.98 16.81
C ASN A 91 -3.49 -16.64 15.43
N VAL A 92 -4.29 -16.08 14.50
CA VAL A 92 -4.30 -16.55 13.09
C VAL A 92 -2.93 -16.30 12.47
N GLN A 93 -2.37 -17.35 11.85
CA GLN A 93 -1.04 -17.33 11.25
C GLN A 93 -1.11 -17.10 9.74
N ALA A 94 -0.11 -16.39 9.23
CA ALA A 94 0.13 -16.30 7.80
C ALA A 94 0.82 -17.58 7.28
N PRO A 95 0.71 -17.89 5.99
CA PRO A 95 1.60 -18.86 5.33
C PRO A 95 3.07 -18.55 5.58
N ASP A 96 3.96 -19.54 5.46
CA ASP A 96 5.37 -19.44 5.84
C ASP A 96 6.14 -18.34 5.07
N ASP A 97 5.74 -18.10 3.82
CA ASP A 97 6.37 -17.09 2.93
C ASP A 97 5.71 -15.70 3.01
N GLU A 98 4.63 -15.56 3.78
CA GLU A 98 3.89 -14.31 3.95
C GLU A 98 4.01 -13.76 5.37
N THR A 99 3.66 -12.50 5.52
CA THR A 99 3.49 -11.80 6.80
C THR A 99 2.19 -11.01 6.81
N ILE A 100 1.53 -10.95 7.95
CA ILE A 100 0.33 -10.15 8.14
C ILE A 100 0.77 -8.71 8.43
N MET A 101 0.38 -7.78 7.58
CA MET A 101 0.60 -6.35 7.76
C MET A 101 -0.49 -5.73 8.63
N GLU A 102 -1.74 -6.10 8.35
CA GLU A 102 -2.91 -5.50 9.00
C GLU A 102 -4.02 -6.52 9.18
N ARG A 103 -4.81 -6.38 10.27
CA ARG A 103 -6.01 -7.18 10.56
C ARG A 103 -7.19 -6.26 10.68
N VAL A 104 -8.13 -6.34 9.76
CA VAL A 104 -9.26 -5.42 9.65
C VAL A 104 -10.56 -6.15 9.95
N PRO A 105 -11.19 -5.91 11.12
CA PRO A 105 -12.52 -6.47 11.41
C PRO A 105 -13.54 -5.97 10.39
N GLN A 106 -14.39 -6.86 9.90
CA GLN A 106 -15.39 -6.54 8.88
C GLN A 106 -16.77 -6.30 9.50
N ASN A 107 -17.37 -7.33 10.00
CA ASN A 107 -18.69 -7.31 10.58
C ASN A 107 -18.75 -8.27 11.75
N TYR A 108 -19.63 -8.01 12.72
CA TYR A 108 -20.00 -8.96 13.73
C TYR A 108 -21.32 -9.61 13.38
N VAL A 109 -21.47 -10.89 13.68
CA VAL A 109 -22.71 -11.64 13.49
C VAL A 109 -23.04 -12.36 14.78
N VAL A 110 -24.28 -12.18 15.26
CA VAL A 110 -24.78 -12.84 16.46
C VAL A 110 -25.77 -13.93 16.00
N ASP A 111 -25.59 -15.17 16.51
CA ASP A 111 -26.40 -16.37 16.21
C ASP A 111 -26.60 -16.62 14.71
N ASP A 112 -25.54 -16.34 13.89
CA ASP A 112 -25.48 -16.57 12.44
C ASP A 112 -26.50 -15.78 11.57
N ASN A 113 -27.34 -14.95 12.16
CA ASN A 113 -28.42 -14.28 11.46
C ASN A 113 -28.43 -12.75 11.55
N GLN A 114 -27.85 -12.20 12.61
CA GLN A 114 -27.90 -10.75 12.87
C GLN A 114 -26.52 -10.11 12.69
N GLU A 115 -26.36 -9.39 11.58
CA GLU A 115 -25.18 -8.55 11.35
C GLU A 115 -25.32 -7.26 12.17
N VAL A 116 -24.32 -6.96 13.01
CA VAL A 116 -24.29 -5.78 13.88
C VAL A 116 -22.96 -5.02 13.75
N LYS A 117 -23.03 -3.68 13.84
CA LYS A 117 -21.81 -2.85 13.90
C LYS A 117 -21.11 -2.95 15.25
N ASN A 118 -21.89 -2.91 16.33
CA ASN A 118 -21.40 -3.09 17.70
C ASN A 118 -22.16 -4.27 18.34
N PRO A 119 -21.46 -5.37 18.65
CA PRO A 119 -22.12 -6.54 19.20
C PRO A 119 -22.44 -6.44 20.68
N VAL A 120 -21.79 -5.53 21.43
CA VAL A 120 -22.00 -5.38 22.88
C VAL A 120 -23.45 -5.00 23.19
N GLY A 121 -24.09 -5.77 24.07
CA GLY A 121 -25.50 -5.63 24.40
C GLY A 121 -26.47 -6.39 23.50
N SER A 122 -25.99 -7.04 22.44
CA SER A 122 -26.82 -7.92 21.60
C SER A 122 -27.08 -9.24 22.31
N PHE A 123 -28.29 -9.79 22.22
CA PHE A 123 -28.62 -11.08 22.78
C PHE A 123 -28.33 -12.21 21.79
N GLY A 124 -27.63 -13.23 22.26
CA GLY A 124 -27.30 -14.41 21.48
C GLY A 124 -26.31 -15.32 22.22
N LYS A 125 -26.09 -16.51 21.65
CA LYS A 125 -25.22 -17.54 22.22
C LYS A 125 -23.85 -17.61 21.54
N LYS A 126 -23.77 -17.13 20.30
CA LYS A 126 -22.58 -17.21 19.44
C LYS A 126 -22.26 -15.85 18.85
N LEU A 127 -21.07 -15.37 19.08
CA LEU A 127 -20.54 -14.16 18.44
C LEU A 127 -19.49 -14.58 17.42
N SER A 128 -19.70 -14.26 16.15
CA SER A 128 -18.75 -14.49 15.06
C SER A 128 -18.34 -13.18 14.41
N SER A 129 -17.16 -13.15 13.84
CA SER A 129 -16.68 -12.03 13.01
C SER A 129 -15.81 -12.54 11.88
N THR A 130 -15.89 -11.84 10.76
CA THR A 130 -14.96 -11.99 9.65
C THR A 130 -13.90 -10.89 9.73
N PHE A 131 -12.64 -11.25 9.53
CA PHE A 131 -11.55 -10.30 9.42
C PHE A 131 -10.95 -10.36 8.01
N ASN A 132 -10.58 -9.23 7.47
CA ASN A 132 -9.68 -9.13 6.34
C ASN A 132 -8.24 -9.03 6.87
N PHE A 133 -7.42 -9.95 6.42
CA PHE A 133 -5.98 -9.98 6.68
C PHE A 133 -5.26 -9.43 5.45
N ILE A 134 -4.54 -8.34 5.62
CA ILE A 134 -3.68 -7.78 4.59
C ILE A 134 -2.33 -8.47 4.72
N LEU A 135 -1.96 -9.23 3.71
CA LEU A 135 -0.75 -10.05 3.68
C LEU A 135 0.22 -9.55 2.63
N CYS A 136 1.49 -9.72 2.91
CA CYS A 136 2.57 -9.42 1.99
C CYS A 136 3.60 -10.55 2.00
N LEU A 137 4.16 -10.90 0.84
CA LEU A 137 5.31 -11.80 0.79
C LEU A 137 6.49 -11.20 1.57
N ARG A 138 7.19 -12.05 2.34
CA ARG A 138 8.32 -11.62 3.19
C ARG A 138 9.49 -11.06 2.38
N THR A 139 9.80 -11.67 1.24
CA THR A 139 10.96 -11.27 0.42
C THR A 139 10.90 -9.83 -0.08
N PRO A 140 9.81 -9.32 -0.69
CA PRO A 140 9.69 -7.92 -1.06
C PRO A 140 9.83 -6.97 0.14
N MET A 141 9.20 -7.31 1.27
CA MET A 141 9.30 -6.51 2.50
C MET A 141 10.74 -6.46 3.05
N GLN A 142 11.44 -7.60 3.06
CA GLN A 142 12.85 -7.66 3.46
C GLN A 142 13.76 -6.82 2.55
N ARG A 143 13.52 -6.83 1.22
CA ARG A 143 14.27 -6.00 0.28
C ARG A 143 14.09 -4.51 0.53
N LEU A 144 12.87 -4.09 0.87
CA LEU A 144 12.59 -2.70 1.25
C LEU A 144 13.32 -2.31 2.54
N ASP A 145 13.23 -3.14 3.57
CA ASP A 145 13.94 -2.94 4.84
C ASP A 145 15.47 -2.90 4.65
N MET A 146 16.02 -3.78 3.81
CA MET A 146 17.45 -3.77 3.47
C MET A 146 17.87 -2.49 2.73
N ALA A 147 17.01 -1.95 1.84
CA ALA A 147 17.29 -0.71 1.14
C ALA A 147 17.40 0.48 2.10
N LEU A 148 16.52 0.55 3.11
CA LEU A 148 16.54 1.58 4.16
C LEU A 148 17.71 1.38 5.14
N LYS A 149 17.95 0.17 5.59
CA LYS A 149 19.05 -0.17 6.52
C LYS A 149 20.43 0.19 5.97
N ARG A 150 20.66 0.05 4.67
CA ARG A 150 21.91 0.48 4.01
C ARG A 150 22.19 1.98 4.15
N LEU A 151 21.15 2.76 4.39
CA LEU A 151 21.25 4.21 4.60
C LEU A 151 21.24 4.61 6.08
N GLY A 152 21.20 3.63 6.98
CA GLY A 152 21.08 3.85 8.41
C GLY A 152 19.70 4.32 8.86
N ILE A 153 18.66 4.07 8.02
CA ILE A 153 17.29 4.44 8.31
C ILE A 153 16.57 3.26 8.94
N LYS A 154 15.92 3.50 10.06
CA LYS A 154 15.06 2.53 10.73
C LYS A 154 13.65 2.61 10.14
N MET A 155 13.13 1.49 9.65
CA MET A 155 11.73 1.38 9.24
C MET A 155 10.85 1.24 10.49
N LEU A 156 10.01 2.25 10.77
CA LEU A 156 9.09 2.26 11.90
C LEU A 156 7.84 1.43 11.64
N GLY A 157 7.37 1.45 10.42
CA GLY A 157 6.20 0.69 10.00
C GLY A 157 6.10 0.61 8.48
N VAL A 158 5.27 -0.32 8.02
CA VAL A 158 4.95 -0.51 6.61
C VAL A 158 3.45 -0.65 6.44
N THR A 159 2.90 -0.01 5.40
CA THR A 159 1.47 -0.10 5.05
C THR A 159 1.29 -0.42 3.57
N SER A 160 0.12 -0.95 3.21
CA SER A 160 -0.26 -1.10 1.81
C SER A 160 -0.51 0.26 1.17
N ASN A 161 0.07 0.51 0.00
CA ASN A 161 -0.16 1.75 -0.74
C ASN A 161 -1.66 1.98 -1.00
N ALA A 162 -2.41 0.92 -1.37
CA ALA A 162 -3.84 1.02 -1.62
C ALA A 162 -4.62 1.61 -0.43
N ILE A 163 -4.29 1.18 0.81
CA ILE A 163 -4.93 1.68 2.04
C ILE A 163 -4.43 3.11 2.33
N ALA A 164 -3.11 3.34 2.25
CA ALA A 164 -2.54 4.65 2.50
C ALA A 164 -3.14 5.72 1.55
N THR A 165 -3.19 5.43 0.26
CA THR A 165 -3.80 6.33 -0.73
C THR A 165 -5.25 6.66 -0.39
N ALA A 166 -6.05 5.65 0.01
CA ALA A 166 -7.44 5.84 0.39
C ALA A 166 -7.61 6.78 1.59
N GLU A 167 -6.70 6.75 2.57
CA GLU A 167 -6.74 7.66 3.72
C GLU A 167 -6.50 9.12 3.33
N ALA A 168 -5.70 9.36 2.29
CA ALA A 168 -5.38 10.71 1.83
C ALA A 168 -6.43 11.33 0.91
N VAL A 169 -7.19 10.52 0.15
CA VAL A 169 -8.04 11.02 -0.95
C VAL A 169 -9.54 10.84 -0.73
N LEU A 170 -9.96 9.95 0.20
CA LEU A 170 -11.38 9.67 0.41
C LEU A 170 -11.99 10.57 1.47
N LEU A 171 -13.21 11.02 1.18
CA LEU A 171 -14.08 11.69 2.14
C LEU A 171 -14.78 10.67 3.06
N PRO A 172 -15.17 11.07 4.29
CA PRO A 172 -15.89 10.18 5.21
C PRO A 172 -17.17 9.57 4.63
N ASP A 173 -17.98 10.36 3.92
CA ASP A 173 -19.22 9.91 3.31
C ASP A 173 -18.99 8.86 2.21
N GLU A 174 -17.92 9.02 1.42
CA GLU A 174 -17.51 8.05 0.41
C GLU A 174 -17.14 6.70 1.03
N LYS A 175 -16.37 6.73 2.15
CA LYS A 175 -16.02 5.51 2.89
C LYS A 175 -17.24 4.82 3.49
N GLU A 176 -18.24 5.58 3.96
CA GLU A 176 -19.46 5.01 4.56
C GLU A 176 -20.37 4.40 3.48
N GLU A 177 -20.66 5.13 2.40
CA GLU A 177 -21.67 4.71 1.42
C GLU A 177 -21.14 3.81 0.30
N GLY A 178 -19.80 3.75 0.16
CA GLY A 178 -19.12 2.84 -0.76
C GLY A 178 -18.44 3.51 -1.94
N VAL A 179 -17.16 3.19 -2.10
CA VAL A 179 -16.28 3.75 -3.13
C VAL A 179 -15.12 2.79 -3.42
N ALA A 180 -14.62 2.81 -4.64
CA ALA A 180 -13.33 2.22 -5.01
C ALA A 180 -12.31 3.32 -5.25
N VAL A 181 -11.17 3.27 -4.55
CA VAL A 181 -9.99 4.10 -4.88
C VAL A 181 -9.12 3.33 -5.85
N VAL A 182 -8.66 4.02 -6.88
CA VAL A 182 -7.77 3.48 -7.91
C VAL A 182 -6.58 4.42 -8.07
N ASP A 183 -5.42 3.98 -7.61
CA ASP A 183 -4.15 4.71 -7.74
C ASP A 183 -3.39 4.16 -8.94
N ILE A 184 -3.36 4.93 -10.03
CA ILE A 184 -2.69 4.53 -11.25
C ILE A 184 -1.27 5.09 -11.24
N GLY A 185 -0.33 4.26 -10.80
CA GLY A 185 1.10 4.59 -10.79
C GLY A 185 1.79 4.33 -12.13
N GLY A 186 3.12 4.36 -12.11
CA GLY A 186 3.94 4.04 -13.29
C GLY A 186 3.97 2.55 -13.61
N GLY A 187 4.21 1.70 -12.62
CA GLY A 187 4.40 0.25 -12.78
C GLY A 187 3.26 -0.62 -12.27
N VAL A 188 2.42 -0.08 -11.40
CA VAL A 188 1.29 -0.79 -10.77
C VAL A 188 0.06 0.10 -10.74
N THR A 189 -1.10 -0.52 -10.59
CA THR A 189 -2.37 0.14 -10.26
C THR A 189 -2.92 -0.51 -9.00
N ASP A 190 -3.06 0.28 -7.94
CA ASP A 190 -3.59 -0.17 -6.66
C ASP A 190 -5.09 0.11 -6.57
N VAL A 191 -5.84 -0.85 -6.05
CA VAL A 191 -7.29 -0.76 -5.87
C VAL A 191 -7.63 -1.02 -4.41
N ALA A 192 -8.42 -0.13 -3.78
CA ALA A 192 -9.00 -0.34 -2.47
C ALA A 192 -10.50 -0.07 -2.51
N VAL A 193 -11.30 -0.99 -1.97
CA VAL A 193 -12.76 -0.87 -1.90
C VAL A 193 -13.16 -0.62 -0.46
N TYR A 194 -13.88 0.48 -0.22
CA TYR A 194 -14.44 0.86 1.07
C TYR A 194 -15.95 0.76 1.06
N TYR A 195 -16.52 0.34 2.16
CA TYR A 195 -17.97 0.34 2.41
C TYR A 195 -18.24 0.29 3.92
N ARG A 196 -19.11 1.16 4.43
CA ARG A 196 -19.44 1.34 5.86
C ARG A 196 -18.18 1.65 6.70
N ASN A 197 -17.33 2.56 6.21
CA ASN A 197 -16.09 3.01 6.82
C ASN A 197 -15.01 1.91 7.01
N VAL A 198 -15.14 0.77 6.34
CA VAL A 198 -14.21 -0.35 6.44
C VAL A 198 -13.64 -0.70 5.07
N VAL A 199 -12.32 -0.93 5.00
CA VAL A 199 -11.71 -1.49 3.81
C VAL A 199 -12.19 -2.94 3.63
N ARG A 200 -12.90 -3.17 2.53
CA ARG A 200 -13.50 -4.48 2.20
C ARG A 200 -12.63 -5.33 1.31
N TYR A 201 -11.81 -4.70 0.51
CA TYR A 201 -10.95 -5.39 -0.45
C TYR A 201 -9.78 -4.51 -0.84
N ILE A 202 -8.61 -5.12 -1.08
CA ILE A 202 -7.48 -4.50 -1.76
C ILE A 202 -6.91 -5.44 -2.80
N ALA A 203 -6.42 -4.87 -3.89
CA ALA A 203 -5.67 -5.57 -4.93
C ALA A 203 -4.63 -4.65 -5.55
N THR A 204 -3.60 -5.24 -6.14
CA THR A 204 -2.64 -4.55 -6.98
C THR A 204 -2.55 -5.24 -8.33
N ILE A 205 -2.77 -4.47 -9.38
CA ILE A 205 -2.62 -4.88 -10.77
C ILE A 205 -1.18 -4.53 -11.17
N PRO A 206 -0.35 -5.50 -11.62
CA PRO A 206 1.05 -5.24 -11.98
C PRO A 206 1.19 -4.57 -13.36
N MET A 207 0.38 -3.53 -13.58
CA MET A 207 0.34 -2.70 -14.77
C MET A 207 0.04 -1.25 -14.39
N GLY A 208 0.72 -0.30 -15.03
CA GLY A 208 0.52 1.13 -14.87
C GLY A 208 0.93 1.87 -16.14
N ALA A 209 1.13 3.19 -16.07
CA ALA A 209 1.41 4.04 -17.23
C ALA A 209 2.67 3.68 -18.02
N MET A 210 3.62 2.94 -17.44
CA MET A 210 4.78 2.44 -18.18
C MET A 210 4.38 1.43 -19.27
N ALA A 211 3.22 0.76 -19.15
CA ALA A 211 2.68 -0.07 -20.19
C ALA A 211 2.25 0.79 -21.39
N ILE A 212 1.56 1.91 -21.15
CA ILE A 212 1.21 2.90 -22.18
C ILE A 212 2.48 3.40 -22.88
N ASN A 213 3.53 3.71 -22.14
CA ASN A 213 4.80 4.17 -22.72
C ASN A 213 5.41 3.12 -23.64
N ARG A 214 5.34 1.83 -23.30
CA ARG A 214 5.81 0.74 -24.16
C ARG A 214 5.06 0.69 -25.49
N ASP A 215 3.74 0.89 -25.43
CA ASP A 215 2.91 0.87 -26.65
C ASP A 215 3.17 2.11 -27.53
N ILE A 216 3.32 3.31 -26.96
CA ILE A 216 3.72 4.51 -27.71
C ILE A 216 5.07 4.30 -28.43
N ARG A 217 6.00 3.55 -27.86
CA ARG A 217 7.29 3.23 -28.53
C ARG A 217 7.10 2.42 -29.81
N THR A 218 6.05 1.63 -29.95
CA THR A 218 5.75 0.89 -31.19
C THR A 218 5.49 1.83 -32.36
N MET A 219 5.08 3.09 -32.09
CA MET A 219 4.96 4.14 -33.11
C MET A 219 6.31 4.71 -33.57
N SER A 220 7.43 4.04 -33.27
CA SER A 220 8.81 4.48 -33.59
C SER A 220 9.21 5.79 -32.87
N VAL A 221 8.64 6.07 -31.69
CA VAL A 221 9.01 7.19 -30.83
C VAL A 221 10.21 6.81 -29.96
N PRO A 222 11.31 7.60 -29.96
CA PRO A 222 12.43 7.36 -29.05
C PRO A 222 12.02 7.45 -27.59
N GLU A 223 12.51 6.53 -26.75
CA GLU A 223 12.13 6.40 -25.33
C GLU A 223 12.17 7.72 -24.54
N LYS A 224 13.23 8.52 -24.76
CA LYS A 224 13.40 9.83 -24.11
C LYS A 224 12.28 10.86 -24.38
N HIS A 225 11.47 10.63 -25.42
CA HIS A 225 10.38 11.53 -25.80
C HIS A 225 8.98 11.00 -25.44
N VAL A 226 8.87 9.71 -25.13
CA VAL A 226 7.57 9.03 -24.92
C VAL A 226 6.79 9.67 -23.78
N GLU A 227 7.41 9.81 -22.59
CA GLU A 227 6.72 10.35 -21.42
C GLU A 227 6.26 11.81 -21.65
N SER A 228 7.13 12.64 -22.21
CA SER A 228 6.76 14.03 -22.51
C SER A 228 5.70 14.14 -23.60
N LEU A 229 5.69 13.22 -24.56
CA LEU A 229 4.67 13.12 -25.59
C LEU A 229 3.31 12.78 -25.00
N LYS A 230 3.26 11.73 -24.16
CA LYS A 230 2.07 11.29 -23.46
C LYS A 230 1.49 12.40 -22.58
N GLN A 231 2.33 13.05 -21.75
CA GLN A 231 1.88 14.11 -20.85
C GLN A 231 1.34 15.35 -21.55
N LYS A 232 1.98 15.77 -22.66
CA LYS A 232 1.62 17.01 -23.36
C LYS A 232 0.48 16.86 -24.36
N TYR A 233 0.39 15.71 -24.99
CA TYR A 233 -0.47 15.51 -26.16
C TYR A 233 -1.35 14.27 -26.10
N GLY A 234 -1.12 13.39 -25.11
CA GLY A 234 -1.92 12.18 -24.91
C GLY A 234 -3.34 12.49 -24.48
N SER A 235 -4.28 11.67 -24.92
CA SER A 235 -5.65 11.59 -24.41
C SER A 235 -5.99 10.11 -24.23
N ALA A 236 -6.73 9.78 -23.19
CA ALA A 236 -7.20 8.43 -22.93
C ALA A 236 -8.40 8.05 -23.83
N VAL A 237 -8.98 9.01 -24.55
CA VAL A 237 -10.14 8.81 -25.42
C VAL A 237 -9.81 9.37 -26.80
N ALA A 238 -9.74 8.51 -27.82
CA ALA A 238 -9.35 8.88 -29.16
C ALA A 238 -10.36 9.83 -29.83
N ASP A 239 -11.65 9.65 -29.56
CA ASP A 239 -12.72 10.50 -30.12
C ASP A 239 -12.59 11.97 -29.69
N LEU A 240 -12.02 12.21 -28.51
CA LEU A 240 -11.83 13.55 -27.94
C LEU A 240 -10.51 14.20 -28.39
N ALA A 241 -9.65 13.45 -29.07
CA ALA A 241 -8.41 13.95 -29.64
C ALA A 241 -8.68 14.68 -30.97
N PRO A 242 -7.92 15.78 -31.27
CA PRO A 242 -8.05 16.48 -32.54
C PRO A 242 -7.74 15.57 -33.75
N GLU A 243 -8.62 15.56 -34.73
CA GLU A 243 -8.53 14.67 -35.91
C GLU A 243 -7.36 15.01 -36.83
N ASP A 244 -7.13 16.29 -37.11
CA ASP A 244 -6.19 16.75 -38.15
C ASP A 244 -4.88 17.28 -37.56
N LYS A 245 -4.66 17.21 -36.26
CA LYS A 245 -3.48 17.81 -35.63
C LYS A 245 -2.29 16.87 -35.65
N LEU A 246 -1.25 17.28 -36.37
CA LEU A 246 0.05 16.62 -36.42
C LEU A 246 1.02 17.23 -35.42
N ILE A 247 1.83 16.40 -34.80
CA ILE A 247 2.96 16.80 -33.95
C ILE A 247 4.24 16.20 -34.50
N ARG A 248 5.29 17.02 -34.57
CA ARG A 248 6.59 16.58 -35.03
C ARG A 248 7.44 16.08 -33.87
N VAL A 249 7.80 14.82 -33.93
CA VAL A 249 8.67 14.17 -32.91
C VAL A 249 10.04 13.95 -33.55
N ASN A 250 11.09 14.47 -32.88
CA ASN A 250 12.46 14.26 -33.35
C ASN A 250 12.85 12.79 -33.13
N GLY A 251 13.41 12.16 -34.17
CA GLY A 251 14.01 10.85 -34.10
C GLY A 251 15.38 10.86 -33.38
N ARG A 252 16.25 9.90 -33.70
CA ARG A 252 17.62 9.89 -33.21
C ARG A 252 18.42 11.09 -33.74
N THR A 253 18.10 11.53 -34.95
CA THR A 253 18.65 12.72 -35.58
C THR A 253 17.51 13.61 -36.05
N ALA A 254 17.79 14.91 -36.30
CA ALA A 254 16.80 15.86 -36.82
C ALA A 254 16.27 15.46 -38.23
N ARG A 255 17.00 14.61 -38.95
CA ARG A 255 16.61 14.11 -40.28
C ARG A 255 15.60 12.96 -40.21
N GLU A 256 15.44 12.34 -39.03
CA GLU A 256 14.51 11.24 -38.78
C GLU A 256 13.25 11.73 -38.02
N ALA A 257 12.94 13.02 -38.14
CA ALA A 257 11.72 13.54 -37.51
C ALA A 257 10.48 12.90 -38.18
N LYS A 258 9.55 12.47 -37.30
CA LYS A 258 8.29 11.84 -37.71
C LYS A 258 7.11 12.71 -37.29
N ASP A 259 6.16 12.87 -38.18
CA ASP A 259 4.89 13.51 -37.88
C ASP A 259 3.91 12.44 -37.37
N ILE A 260 3.31 12.69 -36.21
CA ILE A 260 2.36 11.79 -35.55
C ILE A 260 1.02 12.51 -35.46
N LEU A 261 -0.02 11.87 -35.95
CA LEU A 261 -1.39 12.35 -35.78
C LEU A 261 -1.82 12.16 -34.31
N LEU A 262 -2.37 13.19 -33.70
CA LEU A 262 -2.77 13.13 -32.27
C LEU A 262 -3.84 12.07 -32.03
N ARG A 263 -4.77 11.86 -32.97
CA ARG A 263 -5.77 10.82 -32.88
C ARG A 263 -5.14 9.42 -32.82
N ASN A 264 -4.12 9.14 -33.64
CA ASN A 264 -3.42 7.86 -33.62
C ASN A 264 -2.67 7.65 -32.31
N LEU A 265 -2.04 8.71 -31.76
CA LEU A 265 -1.44 8.65 -30.42
C LEU A 265 -2.49 8.32 -29.35
N ALA A 266 -3.65 8.99 -29.40
CA ALA A 266 -4.74 8.76 -28.48
C ALA A 266 -5.31 7.32 -28.60
N THR A 267 -5.44 6.78 -29.83
CA THR A 267 -5.89 5.40 -30.06
C THR A 267 -4.97 4.38 -29.36
N VAL A 268 -3.64 4.56 -29.44
CA VAL A 268 -2.68 3.69 -28.77
C VAL A 268 -2.79 3.80 -27.24
N ILE A 269 -2.96 5.02 -26.74
CA ILE A 269 -3.12 5.28 -25.29
C ILE A 269 -4.43 4.68 -24.80
N GLU A 270 -5.54 4.93 -25.50
CA GLU A 270 -6.89 4.43 -25.18
C GLU A 270 -6.92 2.93 -25.07
N ALA A 271 -6.31 2.21 -26.01
CA ALA A 271 -6.28 0.75 -25.98
C ALA A 271 -5.66 0.22 -24.68
N ARG A 272 -4.52 0.76 -24.26
CA ARG A 272 -3.87 0.31 -23.01
C ARG A 272 -4.56 0.83 -21.76
N ALA A 273 -5.08 2.03 -21.77
CA ALA A 273 -5.84 2.60 -20.65
C ALA A 273 -7.15 1.83 -20.44
N THR A 274 -7.79 1.36 -21.53
CA THR A 274 -8.96 0.47 -21.48
C THR A 274 -8.63 -0.85 -20.78
N ASP A 275 -7.50 -1.48 -21.09
CA ASP A 275 -7.06 -2.70 -20.40
C ASP A 275 -6.93 -2.48 -18.89
N ILE A 276 -6.30 -1.37 -18.48
CA ILE A 276 -6.16 -1.01 -17.06
C ILE A 276 -7.55 -0.85 -16.42
N ALA A 277 -8.47 -0.16 -17.08
CA ALA A 277 -9.82 0.05 -16.58
C ALA A 277 -10.64 -1.25 -16.50
N GLU A 278 -10.50 -2.16 -17.48
CA GLU A 278 -11.12 -3.49 -17.46
C GLU A 278 -10.59 -4.35 -16.29
N PHE A 279 -9.27 -4.32 -16.02
CA PHE A 279 -8.69 -5.01 -14.86
C PHE A 279 -9.19 -4.43 -13.54
N VAL A 280 -9.27 -3.11 -13.43
CA VAL A 280 -9.83 -2.45 -12.24
C VAL A 280 -11.29 -2.87 -12.05
N LEU A 281 -12.11 -2.87 -13.10
CA LEU A 281 -13.49 -3.32 -13.03
C LEU A 281 -13.60 -4.79 -12.57
N GLN A 282 -12.68 -5.65 -13.05
CA GLN A 282 -12.64 -7.04 -12.61
C GLN A 282 -12.29 -7.16 -11.12
N GLU A 283 -11.31 -6.39 -10.60
CA GLU A 283 -11.00 -6.38 -9.18
C GLU A 283 -12.16 -5.86 -8.33
N ILE A 284 -12.87 -4.84 -8.80
CA ILE A 284 -14.09 -4.33 -8.14
C ILE A 284 -15.18 -5.43 -8.09
N ARG A 285 -15.38 -6.17 -9.16
CA ARG A 285 -16.31 -7.32 -9.20
C ARG A 285 -15.89 -8.43 -8.25
N ASP A 286 -14.63 -8.79 -8.26
CA ASP A 286 -14.05 -9.83 -7.40
C ASP A 286 -14.13 -9.47 -5.91
N SER A 287 -14.18 -8.18 -5.58
CA SER A 287 -14.42 -7.71 -4.22
C SER A 287 -15.79 -8.14 -3.67
N GLY A 288 -16.77 -8.36 -4.54
CA GLY A 288 -18.18 -8.61 -4.20
C GLY A 288 -18.97 -7.35 -3.80
N TYR A 289 -18.41 -6.16 -4.01
CA TYR A 289 -19.03 -4.88 -3.63
C TYR A 289 -19.40 -4.00 -4.84
N ALA A 290 -19.26 -4.45 -6.07
CA ALA A 290 -19.53 -3.66 -7.28
C ALA A 290 -20.91 -2.95 -7.27
N GLY A 291 -21.97 -3.60 -6.75
CA GLY A 291 -23.31 -3.03 -6.64
C GLY A 291 -23.56 -2.16 -5.39
N LYS A 292 -22.51 -1.87 -4.58
CA LYS A 292 -22.62 -1.13 -3.32
C LYS A 292 -21.74 0.12 -3.28
N LEU A 293 -21.23 0.55 -4.42
CA LEU A 293 -20.33 1.71 -4.54
C LEU A 293 -21.14 2.93 -4.98
N ALA A 294 -21.80 3.59 -4.03
CA ALA A 294 -22.64 4.76 -4.32
C ALA A 294 -21.83 5.93 -4.92
N TYR A 295 -20.56 6.05 -4.55
CA TYR A 295 -19.64 7.07 -5.07
C TYR A 295 -18.73 6.56 -6.21
N GLY A 296 -18.99 5.36 -6.74
CA GLY A 296 -18.26 4.82 -7.88
C GLY A 296 -16.76 4.70 -7.64
N ILE A 297 -15.96 5.39 -8.47
CA ILE A 297 -14.48 5.29 -8.50
C ILE A 297 -13.84 6.65 -8.23
N VAL A 298 -12.85 6.68 -7.35
CA VAL A 298 -11.94 7.81 -7.14
C VAL A 298 -10.59 7.45 -7.75
N LEU A 299 -10.22 8.15 -8.84
CA LEU A 299 -8.92 8.01 -9.49
C LEU A 299 -7.89 8.94 -8.85
N THR A 300 -6.69 8.42 -8.66
CA THR A 300 -5.55 9.19 -8.18
C THR A 300 -4.24 8.59 -8.73
N GLY A 301 -3.10 9.08 -8.25
CA GLY A 301 -1.80 8.69 -8.77
C GLY A 301 -1.34 9.52 -9.95
N GLY A 302 -0.06 9.39 -10.31
CA GLY A 302 0.54 10.21 -11.36
C GLY A 302 -0.12 10.11 -12.72
N SER A 303 -0.74 8.97 -13.03
CA SER A 303 -1.41 8.69 -14.30
C SER A 303 -2.86 9.19 -14.35
N ALA A 304 -3.45 9.54 -13.21
CA ALA A 304 -4.76 10.21 -13.17
C ALA A 304 -4.73 11.61 -13.83
N LYS A 305 -3.53 12.16 -14.08
CA LYS A 305 -3.32 13.40 -14.85
C LYS A 305 -3.42 13.22 -16.36
N LEU A 306 -3.51 11.98 -16.86
CA LEU A 306 -3.72 11.73 -18.27
C LEU A 306 -5.08 12.31 -18.70
N LYS A 307 -5.06 13.12 -19.76
CA LYS A 307 -6.27 13.79 -20.24
C LYS A 307 -7.34 12.76 -20.60
N ASP A 308 -8.59 13.03 -20.21
CA ASP A 308 -9.78 12.24 -20.48
C ASP A 308 -9.78 10.82 -19.86
N VAL A 309 -8.88 10.53 -18.88
CA VAL A 309 -8.82 9.22 -18.24
C VAL A 309 -10.06 8.92 -17.41
N ASP A 310 -10.64 9.91 -16.75
CA ASP A 310 -11.89 9.79 -15.99
C ASP A 310 -13.09 9.45 -16.91
N GLU A 311 -13.15 10.07 -18.07
CA GLU A 311 -14.16 9.75 -19.10
C GLU A 311 -14.01 8.33 -19.62
N LEU A 312 -12.77 7.89 -19.89
CA LEU A 312 -12.50 6.50 -20.27
C LEU A 312 -13.02 5.53 -19.21
N PHE A 313 -12.67 5.77 -17.95
CA PHE A 313 -13.10 4.91 -16.86
C PHE A 313 -14.62 4.88 -16.71
N ARG A 314 -15.32 6.03 -16.87
CA ARG A 314 -16.79 6.05 -16.90
C ARG A 314 -17.36 5.19 -18.02
N ARG A 315 -16.83 5.29 -19.22
CA ARG A 315 -17.27 4.49 -20.39
C ARG A 315 -17.07 2.99 -20.18
N VAL A 316 -15.91 2.59 -19.65
CA VAL A 316 -15.54 1.18 -19.49
C VAL A 316 -16.28 0.55 -18.29
N THR A 317 -16.38 1.27 -17.18
CA THR A 317 -16.89 0.70 -15.92
C THR A 317 -18.40 0.91 -15.74
N GLY A 318 -18.96 1.93 -16.37
CA GLY A 318 -20.35 2.37 -16.16
C GLY A 318 -20.58 2.98 -14.78
N MET A 319 -19.53 3.35 -14.05
CA MET A 319 -19.57 3.94 -12.71
C MET A 319 -19.25 5.43 -12.78
N ASP A 320 -19.69 6.20 -11.80
CA ASP A 320 -19.23 7.56 -11.61
C ASP A 320 -17.74 7.60 -11.28
N VAL A 321 -17.04 8.59 -11.82
CA VAL A 321 -15.58 8.70 -11.66
C VAL A 321 -15.20 10.15 -11.36
N ARG A 322 -14.41 10.35 -10.31
CA ARG A 322 -13.73 11.62 -10.03
C ARG A 322 -12.23 11.44 -9.87
N ILE A 323 -11.48 12.48 -10.16
CA ILE A 323 -10.04 12.54 -9.87
C ILE A 323 -9.86 13.22 -8.52
N ALA A 324 -8.91 12.73 -7.70
CA ALA A 324 -8.63 13.27 -6.39
C ALA A 324 -7.12 13.41 -6.13
N SER A 325 -6.80 14.43 -5.34
CA SER A 325 -5.50 14.66 -4.72
C SER A 325 -5.57 14.40 -3.22
N ALA A 326 -4.45 14.47 -2.52
CA ALA A 326 -4.38 14.30 -1.07
C ALA A 326 -4.93 15.54 -0.35
N GLU A 327 -6.21 15.56 -0.06
CA GLU A 327 -6.89 16.70 0.60
C GLU A 327 -7.33 16.38 2.03
N THR A 328 -7.46 15.10 2.36
CA THR A 328 -7.97 14.63 3.66
C THR A 328 -6.84 14.63 4.70
N GLY A 329 -7.10 15.20 5.89
CA GLY A 329 -6.16 15.18 7.02
C GLY A 329 -4.96 16.13 6.90
N VAL A 330 -4.86 16.90 5.83
CA VAL A 330 -3.74 17.84 5.56
C VAL A 330 -4.17 19.26 5.89
N ALA A 331 -3.27 20.00 6.54
CA ALA A 331 -3.47 21.41 6.86
C ALA A 331 -3.57 22.28 5.59
N GLU A 332 -4.35 23.36 5.65
CA GLU A 332 -4.64 24.20 4.48
C GLU A 332 -3.38 24.77 3.85
N GLU A 333 -2.38 25.15 4.67
CA GLU A 333 -1.09 25.68 4.23
C GLU A 333 -0.26 24.66 3.44
N SER A 334 -0.56 23.37 3.59
CA SER A 334 0.14 22.29 2.89
C SER A 334 -0.57 21.83 1.62
N ARG A 335 -1.82 22.23 1.38
CA ARG A 335 -2.63 21.77 0.24
C ARG A 335 -1.97 22.05 -1.11
N GLU A 336 -1.36 23.24 -1.28
CA GLU A 336 -0.66 23.57 -2.53
C GLU A 336 0.51 22.63 -2.83
N LYS A 337 1.18 22.10 -1.78
CA LYS A 337 2.31 21.18 -1.93
C LYS A 337 1.87 19.78 -2.36
N VAL A 338 0.63 19.38 -2.02
CA VAL A 338 0.12 18.01 -2.21
C VAL A 338 -1.00 17.93 -3.28
N VAL A 339 -1.24 19.01 -4.02
CA VAL A 339 -2.28 19.09 -5.06
C VAL A 339 -2.05 18.10 -6.21
N ASP A 340 -0.82 17.66 -6.45
CA ASP A 340 -0.53 16.66 -7.47
C ASP A 340 -1.00 15.27 -6.98
N PRO A 341 -1.91 14.59 -7.72
CA PRO A 341 -2.37 13.25 -7.37
C PRO A 341 -1.26 12.22 -7.18
N ALA A 342 -0.08 12.44 -7.78
CA ALA A 342 1.09 11.58 -7.62
C ALA A 342 1.60 11.49 -6.17
N TYR A 343 1.24 12.44 -5.31
CA TYR A 343 1.66 12.47 -3.91
C TYR A 343 0.67 11.82 -2.94
N ALA A 344 -0.49 11.37 -3.43
CA ALA A 344 -1.57 10.82 -2.59
C ALA A 344 -1.09 9.69 -1.68
N THR A 345 -0.35 8.72 -2.22
CA THR A 345 0.20 7.61 -1.45
C THR A 345 1.20 8.06 -0.38
N ALA A 346 2.12 8.98 -0.71
CA ALA A 346 3.12 9.48 0.24
C ALA A 346 2.46 10.20 1.42
N VAL A 347 1.46 11.03 1.15
CA VAL A 347 0.67 11.72 2.19
C VAL A 347 -0.11 10.70 3.03
N GLY A 348 -0.71 9.70 2.41
CA GLY A 348 -1.43 8.65 3.12
C GLY A 348 -0.53 7.82 4.04
N ILE A 349 0.70 7.55 3.65
CA ILE A 349 1.70 6.89 4.52
C ILE A 349 2.02 7.76 5.74
N LEU A 350 2.15 9.09 5.56
CA LEU A 350 2.36 10.02 6.67
C LEU A 350 1.16 10.02 7.63
N LEU A 351 -0.08 10.05 7.11
CA LEU A 351 -1.30 9.98 7.92
C LEU A 351 -1.34 8.69 8.75
N LYS A 352 -1.05 7.55 8.13
CA LYS A 352 -0.95 6.25 8.83
C LYS A 352 0.15 6.23 9.89
N GLY A 353 1.30 6.81 9.61
CA GLY A 353 2.40 6.96 10.56
C GLY A 353 1.99 7.80 11.77
N ALA A 354 1.28 8.89 11.56
CA ALA A 354 0.78 9.76 12.61
C ALA A 354 -0.23 9.06 13.53
N GLU A 355 -1.14 8.26 12.98
CA GLU A 355 -2.08 7.42 13.76
C GLU A 355 -1.36 6.46 14.71
N GLN A 356 -0.18 5.99 14.33
CA GLN A 356 0.67 5.09 15.14
C GLN A 356 1.54 5.82 16.17
N GLY A 357 1.36 7.14 16.32
CA GLY A 357 2.04 7.95 17.33
C GLY A 357 3.47 8.38 16.99
N ALA A 358 3.89 8.24 15.74
CA ALA A 358 5.22 8.63 15.28
C ALA A 358 5.26 10.04 14.66
N CYS A 359 4.59 11.00 15.25
CA CYS A 359 4.80 12.40 14.92
C CYS A 359 6.07 12.89 15.62
N ALA A 360 7.17 13.07 14.89
CA ALA A 360 8.27 13.88 15.38
C ALA A 360 7.81 15.34 15.40
N VAL A 361 7.79 15.94 16.58
CA VAL A 361 7.71 17.40 16.69
C VAL A 361 9.04 17.92 16.18
N ILE A 362 9.06 18.50 14.98
CA ILE A 362 10.24 19.19 14.47
C ILE A 362 10.32 20.51 15.24
N GLU A 363 11.09 20.53 16.33
CA GLU A 363 11.50 21.79 16.94
C GLU A 363 12.38 22.53 15.91
N ARG A 364 11.84 23.54 15.29
CA ARG A 364 12.65 24.45 14.45
C ARG A 364 13.73 25.03 15.34
N PRO A 365 15.04 24.85 15.04
CA PRO A 365 16.07 25.55 15.77
C PRO A 365 15.77 27.05 15.65
N ALA A 366 15.69 27.73 16.78
CA ALA A 366 15.42 29.16 16.83
C ALA A 366 16.40 29.88 15.90
N SER A 367 15.86 30.66 14.96
CA SER A 367 16.67 31.49 14.03
C SER A 367 17.81 32.20 14.76
N PRO A 368 19.04 32.24 14.22
CA PRO A 368 20.18 32.84 14.89
C PRO A 368 20.07 34.36 15.16
N ALA A 369 18.96 34.99 14.76
CA ALA A 369 18.78 36.44 14.84
C ALA A 369 18.34 36.99 16.21
N SER A 370 18.16 36.20 17.27
CA SER A 370 17.74 36.70 18.58
C SER A 370 18.70 36.38 19.74
N ARG A 371 19.97 36.17 19.47
CA ARG A 371 20.98 36.17 20.52
C ARG A 371 21.51 37.58 20.72
N SER A 372 20.77 38.41 21.45
CA SER A 372 21.31 39.61 22.09
C SER A 372 22.45 39.21 23.04
N ALA A 373 23.59 39.82 22.83
CA ALA A 373 24.82 39.58 23.56
C ALA A 373 24.64 39.83 25.05
N GLU A 374 24.74 38.81 25.88
CA GLU A 374 25.07 38.95 27.29
C GLU A 374 26.57 38.82 27.52
N PRO A 375 27.16 39.64 28.42
CA PRO A 375 28.61 39.70 28.59
C PRO A 375 29.14 38.45 29.30
N ARG A 376 30.21 37.87 28.76
CA ARG A 376 30.91 36.71 29.29
C ARG A 376 31.58 37.05 30.64
N PRO A 377 31.37 36.29 31.73
CA PRO A 377 32.26 36.32 32.90
C PRO A 377 33.56 35.56 32.60
N GLY A 378 34.65 36.05 33.18
CA GLY A 378 36.01 35.66 32.89
C GLY A 378 36.34 34.19 33.19
N PHE A 379 37.18 33.68 32.33
CA PHE A 379 37.77 32.33 32.38
C PHE A 379 38.87 32.27 33.45
N GLN A 380 38.74 31.45 34.48
CA GLN A 380 39.83 31.04 35.36
C GLN A 380 40.16 29.57 35.10
N PRO A 381 41.43 29.18 34.88
CA PRO A 381 41.84 27.79 34.66
C PRO A 381 41.86 27.01 35.96
N ARG A 382 41.16 25.86 36.02
CA ARG A 382 41.30 24.88 37.10
C ARG A 382 42.35 23.85 36.78
N GLN A 383 43.20 23.56 37.76
CA GLN A 383 44.22 22.53 37.78
C GLN A 383 43.60 21.11 37.83
N PRO A 384 44.34 20.09 37.35
CA PRO A 384 43.86 18.72 37.31
C PRO A 384 43.98 18.02 38.66
N GLN A 385 42.92 17.36 39.13
CA GLN A 385 42.94 16.41 40.23
C GLN A 385 42.14 15.15 39.89
N ASP A 386 42.89 14.05 39.98
CA ASP A 386 42.52 12.69 40.37
C ASP A 386 41.41 11.92 39.61
N VAL A 387 41.87 10.90 38.94
CA VAL A 387 41.10 9.78 38.37
C VAL A 387 40.94 8.69 39.46
N PRO A 388 39.73 8.20 39.77
CA PRO A 388 39.57 7.00 40.59
C PRO A 388 39.58 5.75 39.75
N GLU A 389 40.37 4.77 40.21
CA GLU A 389 40.50 3.40 39.68
C GLU A 389 39.19 2.62 39.68
N PHE A 390 39.00 1.91 38.58
CA PHE A 390 37.93 0.90 38.43
C PHE A 390 38.27 -0.38 39.22
N ARG A 391 37.46 -0.69 40.23
CA ARG A 391 37.45 -2.00 40.91
C ARG A 391 36.49 -2.97 40.22
N HIS A 392 36.97 -4.19 40.11
CA HIS A 392 36.40 -5.41 39.54
C HIS A 392 34.91 -5.66 39.79
N MET A 393 34.16 -6.04 38.75
CA MET A 393 32.89 -6.74 38.83
C MET A 393 33.08 -8.27 38.94
N PRO A 394 32.28 -8.99 39.70
CA PRO A 394 32.39 -10.45 39.89
C PRO A 394 31.74 -11.20 38.72
N ARG A 395 32.35 -12.33 38.36
CA ARG A 395 31.87 -13.33 37.41
C ARG A 395 30.58 -14.00 37.90
N PHE A 396 29.59 -14.09 37.03
CA PHE A 396 28.44 -14.98 37.22
C PHE A 396 28.85 -16.42 36.91
N GLN A 397 28.61 -17.31 37.86
CA GLN A 397 28.75 -18.76 37.76
C GLN A 397 27.47 -19.37 37.19
N GLN A 398 27.61 -20.33 36.28
CA GLN A 398 26.56 -21.21 35.77
C GLN A 398 26.16 -22.23 36.86
N PRO A 399 24.88 -22.62 37.01
CA PRO A 399 24.49 -23.73 37.86
C PRO A 399 24.68 -25.08 37.14
N ALA A 400 25.20 -26.02 37.91
CA ALA A 400 25.52 -27.40 37.54
C ALA A 400 24.28 -28.28 37.34
N GLN A 401 24.41 -29.24 36.43
CA GLN A 401 23.51 -30.37 36.22
C GLN A 401 23.62 -31.36 37.42
N GLY A 402 22.51 -31.84 37.90
CA GLY A 402 22.44 -32.97 38.86
C GLY A 402 21.53 -34.09 38.31
N PRO A 403 21.71 -35.34 38.72
CA PRO A 403 21.47 -36.52 37.91
C PRO A 403 20.08 -37.16 38.03
N ALA A 404 19.80 -38.01 37.06
CA ALA A 404 18.63 -38.87 36.89
C ALA A 404 18.42 -39.87 38.07
N SER A 405 17.16 -40.13 38.39
CA SER A 405 16.74 -41.32 39.09
C SER A 405 15.58 -41.97 38.39
N ALA A 406 15.69 -43.29 38.25
CA ALA A 406 14.84 -44.18 37.50
C ALA A 406 13.71 -44.81 38.33
N ALA A 407 12.74 -45.41 37.63
CA ALA A 407 11.84 -46.51 37.94
C ALA A 407 10.47 -46.21 38.55
N ALA A 408 9.39 -46.48 37.86
CA ALA A 408 8.65 -47.74 37.84
C ALA A 408 7.36 -47.60 37.00
N GLN A 409 7.13 -48.53 36.07
CA GLN A 409 5.82 -48.78 35.44
C GLN A 409 4.89 -49.54 36.40
N PRO A 410 3.56 -49.43 36.24
CA PRO A 410 2.85 -50.53 35.59
C PRO A 410 1.77 -50.09 34.55
N ALA A 411 1.40 -51.07 33.77
CA ALA A 411 0.70 -51.04 32.52
C ALA A 411 -0.81 -50.84 32.58
N SER A 412 -1.33 -50.59 31.32
CA SER A 412 -2.67 -50.86 30.81
C SER A 412 -3.78 -49.83 31.07
N ASP A 413 -3.95 -49.01 30.00
CA ASP A 413 -5.27 -48.56 29.50
C ASP A 413 -5.02 -47.74 28.20
N GLU A 414 -4.57 -48.41 27.11
CA GLU A 414 -4.02 -47.76 25.90
C GLU A 414 -5.04 -47.42 24.83
N ASP A 415 -6.32 -47.78 24.91
CA ASP A 415 -7.24 -47.61 23.77
C ASP A 415 -8.33 -46.54 23.91
N ALA A 416 -8.47 -45.90 25.04
CA ALA A 416 -9.42 -44.78 25.23
C ALA A 416 -8.77 -43.40 25.18
N ALA A 417 -7.46 -43.32 25.46
CA ALA A 417 -6.71 -42.04 25.52
C ALA A 417 -6.27 -41.55 24.11
N ALA A 418 -6.03 -42.44 23.16
CA ALA A 418 -5.57 -42.06 21.82
C ALA A 418 -6.60 -41.29 21.00
N ARG A 419 -7.91 -41.60 21.17
CA ARG A 419 -8.98 -40.84 20.49
C ARG A 419 -9.32 -39.48 21.10
N GLY A 420 -8.94 -39.24 22.35
CA GLY A 420 -9.09 -37.97 23.05
C GLY A 420 -7.96 -37.01 22.70
N GLN A 421 -6.73 -37.51 22.61
CA GLN A 421 -5.56 -36.66 22.33
C GLN A 421 -5.51 -36.18 20.86
N GLU A 422 -5.93 -37.01 19.89
CA GLU A 422 -6.03 -36.55 18.49
C GLU A 422 -7.06 -35.41 18.29
N ARG A 423 -8.11 -35.35 19.11
CA ARG A 423 -9.09 -34.23 19.08
C ARG A 423 -8.63 -32.98 19.85
N GLU A 424 -7.80 -33.14 20.86
CA GLU A 424 -7.21 -32.00 21.59
C GLU A 424 -6.02 -31.41 20.83
N ASP A 425 -5.21 -32.20 20.13
CA ASP A 425 -4.11 -31.74 19.28
C ASP A 425 -4.58 -31.06 18.00
N GLU A 426 -5.76 -31.42 17.48
CA GLU A 426 -6.37 -30.72 16.33
C GLU A 426 -6.94 -29.34 16.74
N GLN A 427 -7.32 -29.13 18.01
CA GLN A 427 -7.80 -27.86 18.53
C GLN A 427 -6.66 -26.89 18.92
N LEU A 428 -5.42 -27.36 19.02
CA LEU A 428 -4.24 -26.56 19.41
C LEU A 428 -3.47 -25.95 18.23
N LYS A 429 -3.78 -26.31 16.99
CA LYS A 429 -3.14 -25.66 15.83
C LYS A 429 -3.85 -24.35 15.51
N ALA A 430 -3.13 -23.25 15.62
CA ALA A 430 -3.64 -21.95 15.20
C ALA A 430 -4.09 -22.01 13.74
N PRO A 431 -5.26 -21.44 13.40
CA PRO A 431 -5.74 -21.45 12.02
C PRO A 431 -4.76 -20.72 11.10
N VAL A 432 -4.44 -21.32 9.96
CA VAL A 432 -3.53 -20.77 8.96
C VAL A 432 -4.34 -20.26 7.78
N ILE A 433 -4.02 -19.07 7.32
CA ILE A 433 -4.66 -18.46 6.13
C ILE A 433 -4.23 -19.27 4.88
N GLU A 434 -5.18 -19.55 3.98
CA GLU A 434 -4.87 -20.23 2.73
C GLU A 434 -3.85 -19.43 1.88
N PRO A 435 -2.86 -20.12 1.25
CA PRO A 435 -1.88 -19.48 0.40
C PRO A 435 -2.54 -18.86 -0.84
N LYS A 436 -1.89 -17.85 -1.41
CA LYS A 436 -2.36 -17.15 -2.62
C LYS A 436 -2.43 -18.11 -3.81
N ARG A 437 -3.60 -18.19 -4.46
CA ARG A 437 -3.68 -18.77 -5.80
C ARG A 437 -2.98 -17.79 -6.77
N LYS A 438 -1.96 -18.26 -7.49
CA LYS A 438 -1.24 -17.43 -8.47
C LYS A 438 -2.20 -17.11 -9.63
N ARG A 439 -2.45 -15.83 -9.87
CA ARG A 439 -3.04 -15.38 -11.14
C ARG A 439 -1.95 -15.40 -12.20
N ASP A 440 -2.24 -16.01 -13.35
CA ASP A 440 -1.33 -15.98 -14.50
C ASP A 440 -1.55 -14.68 -15.29
N TRP A 441 -0.96 -13.61 -14.77
CA TRP A 441 -0.98 -12.31 -15.43
C TRP A 441 -0.35 -12.38 -16.83
N GLY A 442 0.64 -13.27 -17.05
CA GLY A 442 1.30 -13.45 -18.34
C GLY A 442 0.32 -13.86 -19.45
N SER A 443 -0.51 -14.87 -19.21
CA SER A 443 -1.52 -15.31 -20.18
C SER A 443 -2.63 -14.27 -20.40
N ILE A 444 -2.96 -13.50 -19.36
CA ILE A 444 -3.96 -12.42 -19.44
C ILE A 444 -3.41 -11.30 -20.33
N PHE A 445 -2.19 -10.84 -20.11
CA PHE A 445 -1.54 -9.80 -20.91
C PHE A 445 -1.32 -10.22 -22.36
N GLN A 446 -0.99 -11.49 -22.62
CA GLN A 446 -0.82 -12.03 -23.98
C GLN A 446 -2.12 -11.95 -24.79
N LYS A 447 -3.25 -12.37 -24.18
CA LYS A 447 -4.57 -12.29 -24.83
C LYS A 447 -4.97 -10.87 -25.21
N THR A 448 -4.62 -9.90 -24.36
CA THR A 448 -4.90 -8.48 -24.58
C THR A 448 -4.02 -7.91 -25.68
N PHE A 449 -2.72 -8.28 -25.72
CA PHE A 449 -1.79 -7.89 -26.78
C PHE A 449 -2.24 -8.44 -28.16
N ASP A 450 -2.70 -9.68 -28.20
CA ASP A 450 -3.22 -10.31 -29.42
C ASP A 450 -4.51 -9.62 -29.92
N LYS A 451 -5.34 -9.11 -29.01
CA LYS A 451 -6.56 -8.34 -29.35
C LYS A 451 -6.21 -6.99 -29.98
N ILE A 452 -5.20 -6.30 -29.45
CA ILE A 452 -4.71 -5.02 -29.98
C ILE A 452 -4.12 -5.20 -31.37
N ASN A 453 -3.27 -6.20 -31.58
CA ASN A 453 -2.69 -6.48 -32.91
C ASN A 453 -3.77 -6.79 -33.97
N LYS A 454 -4.82 -7.51 -33.59
CA LYS A 454 -5.94 -7.78 -34.50
C LYS A 454 -6.73 -6.52 -34.88
N SER A 455 -6.85 -5.57 -33.94
CA SER A 455 -7.53 -4.30 -34.23
C SER A 455 -6.75 -3.42 -35.20
N PHE A 456 -5.41 -3.44 -35.13
CA PHE A 456 -4.55 -2.71 -36.05
C PHE A 456 -4.54 -3.34 -37.45
N THR A 457 -4.51 -4.67 -37.57
CA THR A 457 -4.57 -5.35 -38.88
C THR A 457 -5.92 -5.20 -39.54
N ALA A 458 -7.01 -5.15 -38.79
CA ALA A 458 -8.36 -4.93 -39.34
C ALA A 458 -8.54 -3.50 -39.88
N ALA A 459 -7.88 -2.51 -39.26
CA ALA A 459 -7.94 -1.13 -39.74
C ALA A 459 -7.11 -0.89 -41.02
N GLU A 460 -6.03 -1.67 -41.23
CA GLU A 460 -5.25 -1.61 -42.48
C GLU A 460 -5.96 -2.28 -43.70
N ASP A 461 -6.85 -3.26 -43.39
CA ASP A 461 -7.64 -3.95 -44.43
C ASP A 461 -8.90 -3.15 -44.90
N GLU A 462 -9.35 -2.15 -44.12
CA GLU A 462 -10.47 -1.27 -44.50
C GLU A 462 -10.03 -0.02 -45.32
N GLU A 463 -8.73 0.27 -45.45
CA GLU A 463 -8.19 1.39 -46.23
C GLU A 463 -7.69 0.97 -47.65
N ILE A 464 -7.92 -0.27 -48.09
CA ILE A 464 -7.66 -0.77 -49.44
C ILE A 464 -9.00 -1.00 -50.16
#